data_33ef3da046deb35d7e1efc507750e4b1
#
_entry.id   33ef3da046deb35d7e1efc507750e4b1
#
_cell.length_a   1.000
_cell.length_b   1.000
_cell.length_c   1.000
_cell.angle_alpha   90.00
_cell.angle_beta   90.00
_cell.angle_gamma   90.00
#
_symmetry.space_group_name_H-M   'P 1'
#
loop_
_entity.id
_entity.type
_entity.pdbx_description
1 polymer ?
#
loop_
_entity_poly.entity_id
_entity_poly.type
_entity_poly.pdbx_seq_one_letter_code
_entity_poly.pdbx_strand_id
1 'polypeptide(L)' 'MGFQTVKIPVSGMTCGNCARSVERKLSNSPGVSSARVDLAGGTATVEFDSDRTKLPDLRLAIEQLGYTVQQ' A
#
# COMPACT_ATOMS: atom_id res chain seq x y z
N MET A 1 12.78 16.11 1.41
CA MET A 1 12.67 15.35 2.65
C MET A 1 11.26 15.47 3.19
N GLY A 2 10.37 14.67 2.75
CA GLY A 2 9.03 14.73 3.28
C GLY A 2 8.37 13.38 3.22
N PHE A 3 8.22 12.77 4.39
CA PHE A 3 7.42 11.56 4.48
C PHE A 3 5.95 11.95 4.46
N GLN A 4 5.20 11.25 3.66
CA GLN A 4 3.76 11.43 3.58
C GLN A 4 3.08 10.13 3.94
N THR A 5 1.93 10.26 4.59
CA THR A 5 1.10 9.11 4.92
C THR A 5 -0.15 9.17 4.08
N VAL A 6 -0.42 8.10 3.34
CA VAL A 6 -1.63 8.01 2.52
C VAL A 6 -2.41 6.77 2.87
N LYS A 7 -3.71 6.85 2.70
CA LYS A 7 -4.61 5.73 2.87
C LYS A 7 -5.18 5.38 1.51
N ILE A 8 -4.94 4.15 1.09
CA ILE A 8 -5.35 3.67 -0.22
C ILE A 8 -6.43 2.61 -0.04
N PRO A 9 -7.66 2.87 -0.46
CA PRO A 9 -8.71 1.84 -0.41
C PRO A 9 -8.37 0.72 -1.37
N VAL A 10 -8.37 -0.51 -0.87
CA VAL A 10 -8.02 -1.69 -1.67
C VAL A 10 -9.14 -2.71 -1.58
N SER A 11 -9.58 -3.18 -2.72
CA SER A 11 -10.58 -4.24 -2.82
C SER A 11 -9.93 -5.59 -3.06
N GLY A 12 -10.57 -6.65 -2.59
CA GLY A 12 -10.11 -8.00 -2.83
C GLY A 12 -9.32 -8.61 -1.69
N MET A 13 -9.04 -7.85 -0.66
CA MET A 13 -8.40 -8.37 0.53
C MET A 13 -9.45 -9.02 1.42
N THR A 14 -9.51 -10.35 1.36
CA THR A 14 -10.54 -11.08 2.09
C THR A 14 -10.00 -11.86 3.29
N CYS A 15 -8.69 -11.89 3.46
CA CYS A 15 -8.09 -12.63 4.57
C CYS A 15 -6.79 -11.97 5.02
N GLY A 16 -6.29 -12.40 6.18
CA GLY A 16 -5.07 -11.85 6.75
C GLY A 16 -3.85 -12.04 5.88
N ASN A 17 -3.79 -13.16 5.13
CA ASN A 17 -2.68 -13.41 4.23
C ASN A 17 -2.64 -12.39 3.09
N CYS A 18 -3.79 -11.99 2.60
CA CYS A 18 -3.89 -10.97 1.56
C CYS A 18 -3.36 -9.64 2.09
N ALA A 19 -3.77 -9.26 3.29
CA ALA A 19 -3.32 -8.03 3.92
C ALA A 19 -1.80 -8.04 4.11
N ARG A 20 -1.25 -9.16 4.54
CA ARG A 20 0.20 -9.29 4.73
C ARG A 20 0.96 -9.18 3.42
N SER A 21 0.41 -9.76 2.35
CA SER A 21 1.04 -9.70 1.05
C SER A 21 1.15 -8.26 0.56
N VAL A 22 0.08 -7.49 0.70
CA VAL A 22 0.08 -6.07 0.33
C VAL A 22 1.07 -5.30 1.20
N GLU A 23 1.03 -5.53 2.49
CA GLU A 23 1.91 -4.85 3.44
C GLU A 23 3.38 -5.11 3.12
N ARG A 24 3.71 -6.38 2.88
CA ARG A 24 5.08 -6.76 2.53
C ARG A 24 5.52 -6.16 1.21
N LYS A 25 4.66 -6.20 0.21
CA LYS A 25 4.97 -5.64 -1.10
C LYS A 25 5.26 -4.15 -1.00
N LEU A 26 4.43 -3.42 -0.30
CA LEU A 26 4.61 -1.99 -0.14
C LEU A 26 5.84 -1.67 0.71
N SER A 27 6.07 -2.43 1.78
CA SER A 27 7.23 -2.21 2.64
C SER A 27 8.55 -2.41 1.92
N ASN A 28 8.57 -3.27 0.90
CA ASN A 28 9.77 -3.53 0.12
C ASN A 28 9.95 -2.54 -1.03
N SER A 29 9.01 -1.66 -1.24
CA SER A 29 9.10 -0.66 -2.31
C SER A 29 10.10 0.43 -1.92
N PRO A 30 10.94 0.88 -2.87
CA PRO A 30 11.89 1.96 -2.60
C PRO A 30 11.16 3.23 -2.14
N GLY A 31 11.68 3.87 -1.12
CA GLY A 31 11.10 5.10 -0.61
C GLY A 31 9.99 4.92 0.41
N VAL A 32 9.54 3.69 0.63
CA VAL A 32 8.50 3.42 1.62
C VAL A 32 9.14 3.18 2.97
N SER A 33 8.72 3.96 3.97
CA SER A 33 9.20 3.83 5.33
C SER A 33 8.45 2.72 6.07
N SER A 34 7.14 2.71 5.93
CA SER A 34 6.31 1.67 6.54
C SER A 34 5.01 1.53 5.77
N ALA A 35 4.40 0.38 5.93
CA ALA A 35 3.10 0.11 5.32
C ALA A 35 2.29 -0.75 6.26
N ARG A 36 1.01 -0.42 6.38
CA ARG A 36 0.07 -1.16 7.18
C ARG A 36 -1.23 -1.35 6.43
N VAL A 37 -1.85 -2.48 6.64
CA VAL A 37 -3.12 -2.77 6.01
C VAL A 37 -4.17 -3.01 7.08
N ASP A 38 -5.28 -2.30 6.93
CA ASP A 38 -6.45 -2.50 7.78
C ASP A 38 -7.43 -3.38 7.00
N LEU A 39 -7.48 -4.65 7.37
CA LEU A 39 -8.33 -5.61 6.68
C LEU A 39 -9.82 -5.28 6.87
N ALA A 40 -10.18 -4.87 8.07
CA ALA A 40 -11.57 -4.53 8.37
C ALA A 40 -12.04 -3.31 7.56
N GLY A 41 -11.18 -2.33 7.38
CA GLY A 41 -11.50 -1.14 6.61
C GLY A 41 -11.19 -1.25 5.12
N GLY A 42 -10.47 -2.30 4.73
CA GLY A 42 -10.07 -2.46 3.34
C GLY A 42 -9.13 -1.37 2.87
N THR A 43 -8.26 -0.89 3.75
CA THR A 43 -7.42 0.28 3.47
C THR A 43 -5.95 -0.05 3.75
N ALA A 44 -5.09 0.37 2.85
CA ALA A 44 -3.65 0.29 3.05
C ALA A 44 -3.13 1.67 3.43
N THR A 45 -2.49 1.77 4.58
CA THR A 45 -1.86 3.01 5.04
C THR A 45 -0.37 2.91 4.78
N VAL A 46 0.17 3.81 3.98
CA VAL A 46 1.56 3.78 3.57
C VAL A 46 2.23 5.08 3.95
N GLU A 47 3.38 4.97 4.60
CA GLU A 47 4.23 6.10 4.89
C GLU A 47 5.44 6.03 3.97
N PHE A 48 5.62 7.01 3.13
CA PHE A 48 6.66 6.99 2.12
C PHE A 48 7.30 8.37 1.94
N ASP A 49 8.48 8.36 1.36
CA ASP A 49 9.19 9.58 1.02
C ASP A 49 8.75 10.05 -0.36
N SER A 50 8.07 11.19 -0.41
CA SER A 50 7.50 11.72 -1.65
C SER A 50 8.57 12.10 -2.67
N ASP A 51 9.82 12.25 -2.25
CA ASP A 51 10.92 12.53 -3.17
C ASP A 51 11.43 11.27 -3.88
N ARG A 52 11.14 10.10 -3.34
CA ARG A 52 11.65 8.84 -3.85
C ARG A 52 10.58 7.98 -4.50
N THR A 53 9.35 8.08 -4.04
CA THR A 53 8.26 7.30 -4.62
C THR A 53 7.01 8.15 -4.68
N LYS A 54 6.06 7.74 -5.50
CA LYS A 54 4.83 8.49 -5.69
C LYS A 54 3.64 7.56 -5.54
N LEU A 55 2.48 8.16 -5.30
CA LEU A 55 1.25 7.41 -5.10
C LEU A 55 0.92 6.44 -6.25
N PRO A 56 1.06 6.82 -7.53
CA PRO A 56 0.82 5.88 -8.62
C PRO A 56 1.68 4.63 -8.55
N ASP A 57 2.93 4.76 -8.09
CA ASP A 57 3.83 3.61 -7.94
C ASP A 57 3.31 2.64 -6.89
N LEU A 58 2.76 3.17 -5.80
CA LEU A 58 2.21 2.35 -4.74
C LEU A 58 0.96 1.62 -5.21
N ARG A 59 0.11 2.31 -5.96
CA ARG A 59 -1.09 1.69 -6.51
C ARG A 59 -0.74 0.57 -7.47
N LEU A 60 0.27 0.81 -8.32
CA LEU A 60 0.72 -0.20 -9.26
C LEU A 60 1.23 -1.45 -8.53
N ALA A 61 1.98 -1.26 -7.45
CA ALA A 61 2.48 -2.38 -6.67
C ALA A 61 1.33 -3.23 -6.11
N ILE A 62 0.26 -2.60 -5.66
CA ILE A 62 -0.92 -3.31 -5.16
C ILE A 62 -1.62 -4.05 -6.29
N GLU A 63 -1.76 -3.39 -7.44
CA GLU A 63 -2.42 -4.00 -8.60
C GLU A 63 -1.67 -5.22 -9.12
N GLN A 64 -0.34 -5.19 -9.02
CA GLN A 64 0.49 -6.31 -9.44
C GLN A 64 0.23 -7.58 -8.62
N LEU A 65 -0.29 -7.43 -7.42
CA LEU A 65 -0.66 -8.55 -6.58
C LEU A 65 -2.05 -9.11 -6.92
N GLY A 66 -2.77 -8.45 -7.82
CA GLY A 66 -4.10 -8.89 -8.22
C GLY A 66 -5.24 -8.22 -7.47
N TYR A 67 -4.95 -7.21 -6.69
CA TYR A 67 -5.98 -6.47 -5.96
C TYR A 67 -6.37 -5.21 -6.72
N THR A 68 -7.55 -4.71 -6.42
CA THR A 68 -8.08 -3.52 -7.05
C THR A 68 -7.94 -2.32 -6.11
N VAL A 69 -7.35 -1.26 -6.63
CA VAL A 69 -7.25 0.00 -5.91
C VAL A 69 -8.46 0.85 -6.23
N GLN A 70 -9.15 1.30 -5.20
CA GLN A 70 -10.41 2.02 -5.35
C GLN A 70 -10.25 3.49 -5.70
N GLN A 71 -9.07 3.98 -5.73
CA GLN A 71 -8.86 5.40 -5.94
C GLN A 71 -8.04 5.71 -7.17
#